data_0a70cddea77f3dddef837ca03da609c8
#
_entry.id   0a70cddea77f3dddef837ca03da609c8
#
_cell.length_a   1.000
_cell.length_b   1.000
_cell.length_c   1.000
_cell.angle_alpha   90.00
_cell.angle_beta   90.00
_cell.angle_gamma   90.00
#
_symmetry.space_group_name_H-M   'P 1'
#
loop_
_entity.id
_entity.type
_entity.pdbx_description
1 polymer ?
#
loop_
_entity_poly.entity_id
_entity_poly.type
_entity_poly.pdbx_seq_one_letter_code
_entity_poly.pdbx_strand_id
1 'polypeptide(L)'
;MVIKNLVLSGAELKGITYIGVIKAIEDLSLNDTIENILGVSSGAIFAMTLALELSSIQLEKIIMSISLEQLFNFNTEDILNIGETFGVDNGEKITRIFKVLFRKILNNENATFRDLHKFNNKKNLIIAGTNIQKKRCEYFSYKNTPDMPLYLALRISI
;
A
#
# COMPACT_ATOMS: atom_id res chain seq x y z
N MET A 1 -22.13 5.28 -14.12
CA MET A 1 -20.76 5.73 -14.46
C MET A 1 -19.86 4.50 -14.39
N VAL A 2 -18.92 4.32 -15.33
CA VAL A 2 -17.97 3.19 -15.29
C VAL A 2 -16.56 3.75 -15.14
N ILE A 3 -15.89 3.36 -14.06
CA ILE A 3 -14.50 3.74 -13.81
C ILE A 3 -13.65 2.47 -13.88
N LYS A 4 -12.79 2.37 -14.88
CA LYS A 4 -11.91 1.19 -15.04
C LYS A 4 -10.55 1.35 -14.38
N ASN A 5 -10.05 2.58 -14.29
CA ASN A 5 -8.72 2.87 -13.79
C ASN A 5 -8.81 3.86 -12.63
N LEU A 6 -8.21 3.50 -11.50
CA LEU A 6 -8.10 4.34 -10.32
C LEU A 6 -6.62 4.63 -10.05
N VAL A 7 -6.28 5.90 -9.84
CA VAL A 7 -4.92 6.32 -9.51
C VAL A 7 -4.95 7.08 -8.19
N LEU A 8 -4.18 6.61 -7.21
CA LEU A 8 -4.07 7.18 -5.88
C LEU A 8 -2.66 7.74 -5.68
N SER A 9 -2.57 9.05 -5.55
CA SER A 9 -1.30 9.77 -5.35
C SER A 9 -0.75 9.62 -3.93
N GLY A 10 0.52 9.97 -3.73
CA GLY A 10 1.07 10.18 -2.40
C GLY A 10 0.38 11.36 -1.70
N ALA A 11 0.16 11.24 -0.41
CA ALA A 11 -0.53 12.25 0.40
C ALA A 11 -0.01 12.29 1.85
N GLU A 12 1.09 11.63 2.13
CA GLU A 12 1.64 11.51 3.50
C GLU A 12 0.54 11.04 4.49
N LEU A 13 0.45 11.66 5.68
CA LEU A 13 -0.60 11.39 6.67
C LEU A 13 -2.02 11.72 6.18
N LYS A 14 -2.14 12.66 5.25
CA LYS A 14 -3.44 13.00 4.62
C LYS A 14 -4.03 11.84 3.83
N GLY A 15 -3.23 10.82 3.50
CA GLY A 15 -3.70 9.58 2.88
C GLY A 15 -4.87 8.93 3.62
N ILE A 16 -5.03 9.17 4.93
CA ILE A 16 -6.18 8.68 5.71
C ILE A 16 -7.54 9.11 5.08
N THR A 17 -7.58 10.22 4.35
CA THR A 17 -8.78 10.68 3.64
C THR A 17 -9.21 9.73 2.53
N TYR A 18 -8.34 8.84 2.06
CA TYR A 18 -8.70 7.80 1.09
C TYR A 18 -9.73 6.80 1.62
N ILE A 19 -9.90 6.69 2.94
CA ILE A 19 -11.03 5.92 3.52
C ILE A 19 -12.37 6.47 2.99
N GLY A 20 -12.51 7.80 2.94
CA GLY A 20 -13.69 8.45 2.38
C GLY A 20 -13.86 8.19 0.88
N VAL A 21 -12.76 8.11 0.12
CA VAL A 21 -12.80 7.74 -1.30
C VAL A 21 -13.26 6.29 -1.46
N ILE A 22 -12.74 5.37 -0.65
CA ILE A 22 -13.15 3.96 -0.69
C ILE A 22 -14.64 3.83 -0.32
N LYS A 23 -15.09 4.55 0.70
CA LYS A 23 -16.50 4.59 1.06
C LYS A 23 -17.37 5.10 -0.10
N ALA A 24 -16.96 6.15 -0.80
CA ALA A 24 -17.69 6.66 -1.96
C ALA A 24 -17.73 5.64 -3.11
N ILE A 25 -16.63 4.89 -3.35
CA ILE A 25 -16.57 3.80 -4.32
C ILE A 25 -17.58 2.70 -3.96
N GLU A 26 -17.69 2.35 -2.67
CA GLU A 26 -18.66 1.38 -2.16
C GLU A 26 -20.11 1.88 -2.34
N ASP A 27 -20.42 3.09 -1.85
CA ASP A 27 -21.75 3.69 -1.89
C ASP A 27 -22.28 3.84 -3.33
N LEU A 28 -21.39 4.11 -4.29
CA LEU A 28 -21.72 4.24 -5.70
C LEU A 28 -21.63 2.92 -6.49
N SER A 29 -21.36 1.80 -5.83
CA SER A 29 -21.17 0.47 -6.45
C SER A 29 -20.17 0.48 -7.61
N LEU A 30 -19.10 1.27 -7.49
CA LEU A 30 -18.06 1.40 -8.52
C LEU A 30 -16.98 0.34 -8.40
N ASN A 31 -16.91 -0.35 -7.27
CA ASN A 31 -15.84 -1.33 -7.01
C ASN A 31 -15.75 -2.39 -8.10
N ASP A 32 -16.88 -2.90 -8.58
CA ASP A 32 -16.91 -3.95 -9.61
C ASP A 32 -16.46 -3.46 -11.00
N THR A 33 -16.47 -2.15 -11.24
CA THR A 33 -16.05 -1.57 -12.53
C THR A 33 -14.56 -1.22 -12.59
N ILE A 34 -13.90 -1.09 -11.43
CA ILE A 34 -12.48 -0.77 -11.34
C ILE A 34 -11.67 -2.04 -11.62
N GLU A 35 -10.89 -2.03 -12.69
CA GLU A 35 -10.02 -3.13 -13.13
C GLU A 35 -8.56 -2.88 -12.72
N ASN A 36 -8.06 -1.64 -12.88
CA ASN A 36 -6.68 -1.27 -12.59
C ASN A 36 -6.62 -0.26 -11.45
N ILE A 37 -5.75 -0.53 -10.49
CA ILE A 37 -5.52 0.36 -9.35
C ILE A 37 -4.03 0.65 -9.27
N LEU A 38 -3.65 1.91 -9.47
CA LEU A 38 -2.27 2.36 -9.32
C LEU A 38 -2.14 3.21 -8.05
N GLY A 39 -1.10 2.96 -7.26
CA GLY A 39 -0.81 3.75 -6.08
C GLY A 39 0.66 4.14 -5.96
N VAL A 40 0.88 5.30 -5.34
CA VAL A 40 2.21 5.83 -4.99
C VAL A 40 2.21 6.23 -3.52
N SER A 41 3.25 5.86 -2.76
CA SER A 41 3.41 6.20 -1.34
C SER A 41 2.16 5.80 -0.52
N SER A 42 1.58 6.69 0.28
CA SER A 42 0.33 6.41 0.99
C SER A 42 -0.79 5.94 0.06
N GLY A 43 -0.86 6.45 -1.17
CA GLY A 43 -1.81 5.96 -2.18
C GLY A 43 -1.59 4.49 -2.55
N ALA A 44 -0.35 3.97 -2.49
CA ALA A 44 -0.06 2.55 -2.72
C ALA A 44 -0.65 1.68 -1.59
N ILE A 45 -0.65 2.17 -0.34
CA ILE A 45 -1.28 1.47 0.78
C ILE A 45 -2.78 1.29 0.51
N PHE A 46 -3.48 2.37 0.15
CA PHE A 46 -4.93 2.31 -0.11
C PHE A 46 -5.27 1.57 -1.41
N ALA A 47 -4.41 1.62 -2.45
CA ALA A 47 -4.53 0.79 -3.64
C ALA A 47 -4.46 -0.71 -3.28
N MET A 48 -3.51 -1.08 -2.41
CA MET A 48 -3.36 -2.44 -1.90
C MET A 48 -4.61 -2.89 -1.12
N THR A 49 -5.15 -2.03 -0.25
CA THR A 49 -6.35 -2.39 0.56
C THR A 49 -7.58 -2.61 -0.31
N LEU A 50 -7.76 -1.84 -1.39
CA LEU A 50 -8.80 -2.07 -2.40
C LEU A 50 -8.60 -3.40 -3.15
N ALA A 51 -7.36 -3.73 -3.52
CA ALA A 51 -7.05 -5.00 -4.17
C ALA A 51 -7.26 -6.21 -3.24
N LEU A 52 -7.13 -6.01 -1.93
CA LEU A 52 -7.44 -7.00 -0.89
C LEU A 52 -8.92 -7.03 -0.50
N GLU A 53 -9.77 -6.26 -1.18
CA GLU A 53 -11.22 -6.19 -0.92
C GLU A 53 -11.59 -5.74 0.51
N LEU A 54 -10.74 -4.93 1.13
CA LEU A 54 -11.04 -4.36 2.43
C LEU A 54 -12.07 -3.23 2.30
N SER A 55 -13.13 -3.32 3.10
CA SER A 55 -14.14 -2.26 3.16
C SER A 55 -13.64 -1.02 3.92
N SER A 56 -14.28 0.13 3.65
CA SER A 56 -14.01 1.38 4.36
C SER A 56 -14.13 1.23 5.88
N ILE A 57 -15.12 0.47 6.36
CA ILE A 57 -15.33 0.19 7.80
C ILE A 57 -14.17 -0.65 8.36
N GLN A 58 -13.68 -1.65 7.62
CA GLN A 58 -12.55 -2.46 8.06
C GLN A 58 -11.28 -1.62 8.12
N LEU A 59 -11.05 -0.76 7.13
CA LEU A 59 -9.90 0.15 7.09
C LEU A 59 -9.92 1.16 8.25
N GLU A 60 -11.07 1.76 8.52
CA GLU A 60 -11.24 2.67 9.65
C GLU A 60 -10.86 1.97 10.96
N LYS A 61 -11.36 0.77 11.21
CA LYS A 61 -11.01 -0.02 12.40
C LYS A 61 -9.52 -0.34 12.49
N ILE A 62 -8.88 -0.70 11.36
CA ILE A 62 -7.45 -0.98 11.32
C ILE A 62 -6.67 0.29 11.67
N ILE A 63 -6.98 1.42 11.03
CA ILE A 63 -6.27 2.68 11.25
C ILE A 63 -6.45 3.19 12.67
N MET A 64 -7.67 3.11 13.20
CA MET A 64 -7.94 3.51 14.59
C MET A 64 -7.27 2.60 15.63
N SER A 65 -6.95 1.36 15.27
CA SER A 65 -6.20 0.43 16.13
C SER A 65 -4.69 0.66 16.13
N ILE A 66 -4.19 1.45 15.16
CA ILE A 66 -2.77 1.76 15.03
C ILE A 66 -2.50 3.08 15.75
N SER A 67 -1.66 3.06 16.78
CA SER A 67 -1.16 4.30 17.38
C SER A 67 -0.24 5.00 16.38
N LEU A 68 -0.66 6.17 15.87
CA LEU A 68 0.14 6.98 14.96
C LEU A 68 1.48 7.37 15.59
N GLU A 69 1.51 7.62 16.91
CA GLU A 69 2.74 7.87 17.65
C GLU A 69 3.72 6.70 17.57
N GLN A 70 3.22 5.47 17.63
CA GLN A 70 4.07 4.28 17.49
C GLN A 70 4.59 4.08 16.08
N LEU A 71 3.90 4.58 15.05
CA LEU A 71 4.35 4.52 13.66
C LEU A 71 5.44 5.54 13.36
N PHE A 72 5.38 6.71 13.96
CA PHE A 72 6.21 7.87 13.64
C PHE A 72 7.10 8.34 14.82
N ASN A 73 7.37 7.47 15.80
CA ASN A 73 8.36 7.77 16.84
C ASN A 73 9.76 7.86 16.21
N PHE A 74 10.12 9.07 15.84
CA PHE A 74 11.49 9.42 15.51
C PHE A 74 12.27 9.59 16.82
N ASN A 75 13.22 8.73 17.09
CA ASN A 75 14.18 8.98 18.13
C ASN A 75 15.19 10.03 17.65
N THR A 76 15.67 10.88 18.57
CA THR A 76 16.74 11.83 18.26
C THR A 76 18.00 11.15 17.73
N GLU A 77 18.26 9.90 18.11
CA GLU A 77 19.34 9.06 17.60
C GLU A 77 19.17 8.71 16.12
N ASP A 78 17.93 8.49 15.65
CA ASP A 78 17.64 8.20 14.24
C ASP A 78 17.99 9.42 13.35
N ILE A 79 17.76 10.63 13.87
CA ILE A 79 18.12 11.89 13.18
C ILE A 79 19.64 12.06 13.09
N LEU A 80 20.37 11.71 14.13
CA LEU A 80 21.84 11.81 14.15
C LEU A 80 22.50 10.80 13.21
N ASN A 81 21.86 9.67 12.98
CA ASN A 81 22.38 8.58 12.13
C ASN A 81 21.94 8.67 10.66
N ILE A 82 21.22 9.73 10.25
CA ILE A 82 20.77 9.92 8.86
C ILE A 82 21.91 9.77 7.83
N GLY A 83 23.12 10.24 8.18
CA GLY A 83 24.28 10.16 7.31
C GLY A 83 24.75 8.72 7.04
N GLU A 84 24.48 7.80 7.96
CA GLU A 84 24.87 6.39 7.84
C GLU A 84 23.73 5.52 7.32
N THR A 85 22.50 5.82 7.74
CA THR A 85 21.31 5.00 7.42
C THR A 85 20.57 5.45 6.16
N PHE A 86 20.90 6.65 5.66
CA PHE A 86 20.23 7.30 4.51
C PHE A 86 18.70 7.44 4.68
N GLY A 87 18.20 7.43 5.92
CA GLY A 87 16.78 7.58 6.25
C GLY A 87 16.53 7.73 7.74
N VAL A 88 15.40 8.36 8.10
CA VAL A 88 15.00 8.63 9.49
C VAL A 88 14.31 7.42 10.13
N ASP A 89 13.74 6.52 9.34
CA ASP A 89 13.02 5.32 9.77
C ASP A 89 13.40 4.14 8.87
N ASN A 90 13.76 3.01 9.48
CA ASN A 90 14.05 1.78 8.76
C ASN A 90 12.78 1.09 8.21
N GLY A 91 11.57 1.59 8.54
CA GLY A 91 10.26 1.11 8.10
C GLY A 91 9.91 -0.30 8.52
N GLU A 92 10.58 -0.85 9.52
CA GLU A 92 10.26 -2.20 10.03
C GLU A 92 8.87 -2.27 10.64
N LYS A 93 8.43 -1.20 11.33
CA LYS A 93 7.12 -1.15 11.97
C LYS A 93 5.99 -1.28 10.95
N ILE A 94 6.04 -0.47 9.88
CA ILE A 94 5.04 -0.50 8.82
C ILE A 94 5.10 -1.82 8.04
N THR A 95 6.29 -2.36 7.82
CA THR A 95 6.49 -3.69 7.19
C THR A 95 5.81 -4.79 8.01
N ARG A 96 5.95 -4.74 9.35
CA ARG A 96 5.31 -5.71 10.26
C ARG A 96 3.79 -5.63 10.17
N ILE A 97 3.21 -4.44 10.08
CA ILE A 97 1.76 -4.25 9.91
C ILE A 97 1.30 -4.90 8.60
N PHE A 98 1.99 -4.65 7.49
CA PHE A 98 1.64 -5.28 6.21
C PHE A 98 1.74 -6.80 6.27
N LYS A 99 2.79 -7.35 6.87
CA LYS A 99 2.96 -8.80 7.01
C LYS A 99 1.83 -9.44 7.83
N VAL A 100 1.40 -8.79 8.92
CA VAL A 100 0.26 -9.25 9.73
C VAL A 100 -1.03 -9.22 8.89
N LEU A 101 -1.26 -8.14 8.13
CA LEU A 101 -2.40 -8.01 7.25
C LEU A 101 -2.43 -9.10 6.18
N PHE A 102 -1.32 -9.33 5.49
CA PHE A 102 -1.22 -10.35 4.45
C PHE A 102 -1.36 -11.77 4.99
N ARG A 103 -0.78 -12.05 6.17
CA ARG A 103 -1.02 -13.34 6.86
C ARG A 103 -2.50 -13.56 7.12
N LYS A 104 -3.21 -12.52 7.57
CA LYS A 104 -4.64 -12.63 7.92
C LYS A 104 -5.54 -12.81 6.70
N ILE A 105 -5.24 -12.15 5.57
CA ILE A 105 -6.11 -12.13 4.39
C ILE A 105 -5.67 -13.18 3.35
N LEU A 106 -4.36 -13.27 3.09
CA LEU A 106 -3.78 -14.12 2.04
C LEU A 106 -3.18 -15.42 2.60
N ASN A 107 -3.26 -15.62 3.93
CA ASN A 107 -2.64 -16.74 4.65
C ASN A 107 -1.12 -16.88 4.40
N ASN A 108 -0.45 -15.78 4.03
CA ASN A 108 0.98 -15.72 3.74
C ASN A 108 1.52 -14.32 4.06
N GLU A 109 2.39 -14.19 5.06
CA GLU A 109 2.97 -12.89 5.42
C GLU A 109 3.93 -12.31 4.37
N ASN A 110 4.50 -13.17 3.53
CA ASN A 110 5.38 -12.80 2.43
C ASN A 110 4.64 -12.90 1.07
N ALA A 111 3.31 -12.73 1.08
CA ALA A 111 2.50 -12.81 -0.13
C ALA A 111 3.06 -11.93 -1.25
N THR A 112 3.03 -12.46 -2.47
CA THR A 112 3.53 -11.85 -3.69
C THR A 112 2.38 -11.27 -4.53
N PHE A 113 2.71 -10.53 -5.59
CA PHE A 113 1.69 -10.13 -6.58
C PHE A 113 0.99 -11.33 -7.21
N ARG A 114 1.67 -12.46 -7.35
CA ARG A 114 1.08 -13.72 -7.81
C ARG A 114 0.03 -14.25 -6.83
N ASP A 115 0.29 -14.18 -5.54
CA ASP A 115 -0.66 -14.61 -4.51
C ASP A 115 -1.88 -13.70 -4.47
N LEU A 116 -1.67 -12.38 -4.58
CA LEU A 116 -2.75 -11.41 -4.69
C LEU A 116 -3.61 -11.67 -5.94
N HIS A 117 -3.00 -11.97 -7.09
CA HIS A 117 -3.73 -12.29 -8.32
C HIS A 117 -4.54 -13.58 -8.20
N LYS A 118 -4.06 -14.58 -7.48
CA LYS A 118 -4.84 -15.80 -7.19
C LYS A 118 -6.04 -15.49 -6.27
N PHE A 119 -5.86 -14.57 -5.32
CA PHE A 119 -6.91 -14.14 -4.40
C PHE A 119 -7.97 -13.31 -5.13
N ASN A 120 -7.55 -12.34 -5.94
CA ASN A 120 -8.42 -11.42 -6.66
C ASN A 120 -7.87 -11.13 -8.06
N ASN A 121 -8.30 -11.89 -9.05
CA ASN A 121 -7.86 -11.72 -10.44
C ASN A 121 -8.60 -10.59 -11.20
N LYS A 122 -9.64 -10.00 -10.58
CA LYS A 122 -10.39 -8.88 -11.17
C LYS A 122 -9.67 -7.54 -11.00
N LYS A 123 -8.77 -7.43 -10.04
CA LYS A 123 -8.03 -6.20 -9.71
C LYS A 123 -6.56 -6.34 -10.09
N ASN A 124 -6.10 -5.50 -10.97
CA ASN A 124 -4.69 -5.36 -11.31
C ASN A 124 -4.06 -4.25 -10.47
N LEU A 125 -3.36 -4.63 -9.40
CA LEU A 125 -2.63 -3.70 -8.56
C LEU A 125 -1.30 -3.32 -9.20
N ILE A 126 -1.03 -2.02 -9.26
CA ILE A 126 0.23 -1.44 -9.73
C ILE A 126 0.76 -0.52 -8.63
N ILE A 127 1.97 -0.76 -8.18
CA ILE A 127 2.67 0.10 -7.21
C ILE A 127 3.82 0.78 -7.92
N ALA A 128 3.88 2.12 -7.83
CA ALA A 128 4.98 2.90 -8.40
C ALA A 128 6.04 3.16 -7.33
N GLY A 129 7.30 3.00 -7.71
CA GLY A 129 8.46 3.31 -6.88
C GLY A 129 9.54 4.04 -7.69
N THR A 130 10.50 4.65 -7.01
CA THR A 130 11.61 5.38 -7.66
C THR A 130 12.90 4.59 -7.58
N ASN A 131 13.49 4.29 -8.73
CA ASN A 131 14.83 3.74 -8.81
C ASN A 131 15.85 4.89 -8.88
N ILE A 132 16.55 5.13 -7.77
CA ILE A 132 17.48 6.25 -7.62
C ILE A 132 18.68 6.06 -8.56
N GLN A 133 19.21 4.84 -8.69
CA GLN A 133 20.38 4.56 -9.54
C GLN A 133 20.06 4.79 -11.02
N LYS A 134 18.89 4.32 -11.47
CA LYS A 134 18.44 4.48 -12.86
C LYS A 134 17.73 5.81 -13.12
N LYS A 135 17.51 6.62 -12.08
CA LYS A 135 16.80 7.92 -12.13
C LYS A 135 15.47 7.84 -12.87
N ARG A 136 14.69 6.78 -12.60
CA ARG A 136 13.40 6.56 -13.25
C ARG A 136 12.39 5.94 -12.30
N CYS A 137 11.10 6.12 -12.63
CA CYS A 137 10.00 5.41 -12.00
C CYS A 137 10.00 3.93 -12.45
N GLU A 138 9.75 3.01 -11.52
CA GLU A 138 9.51 1.60 -11.80
C GLU A 138 8.13 1.21 -11.27
N TYR A 139 7.48 0.27 -11.98
CA TYR A 139 6.12 -0.17 -11.69
C TYR A 139 6.12 -1.65 -11.35
N PHE A 140 5.65 -1.97 -10.16
CA PHE A 140 5.53 -3.33 -9.63
C PHE A 140 4.09 -3.81 -9.76
N SER A 141 3.89 -4.98 -10.36
CA SER A 141 2.56 -5.57 -10.57
C SER A 141 2.69 -7.06 -10.84
N TYR A 142 1.56 -7.76 -10.88
CA TYR A 142 1.52 -9.15 -11.32
C TYR A 142 2.17 -9.37 -12.71
N LYS A 143 1.97 -8.42 -13.63
CA LYS A 143 2.51 -8.49 -14.98
C LYS A 143 4.03 -8.34 -15.03
N ASN A 144 4.58 -7.43 -14.22
CA ASN A 144 5.99 -7.03 -14.31
C ASN A 144 6.88 -7.76 -13.30
N THR A 145 6.36 -8.00 -12.09
CA THR A 145 7.11 -8.55 -10.95
C THR A 145 6.24 -9.53 -10.15
N PRO A 146 5.76 -10.64 -10.76
CA PRO A 146 4.78 -11.52 -10.14
C PRO A 146 5.24 -12.12 -8.80
N ASP A 147 6.52 -12.41 -8.68
CA ASP A 147 7.09 -13.08 -7.50
C ASP A 147 7.67 -12.10 -6.46
N MET A 148 7.52 -10.80 -6.68
CA MET A 148 7.93 -9.77 -5.73
C MET A 148 6.97 -9.74 -4.54
N PRO A 149 7.49 -9.79 -3.29
CA PRO A 149 6.65 -9.64 -2.09
C PRO A 149 5.95 -8.27 -2.07
N LEU A 150 4.66 -8.28 -1.76
CA LEU A 150 3.83 -7.07 -1.73
C LEU A 150 4.35 -6.03 -0.74
N TYR A 151 4.80 -6.47 0.46
CA TYR A 151 5.35 -5.56 1.46
C TYR A 151 6.60 -4.84 0.96
N LEU A 152 7.42 -5.50 0.12
CA LEU A 152 8.63 -4.90 -0.43
C LEU A 152 8.29 -3.82 -1.46
N ALA A 153 7.33 -4.06 -2.34
CA ALA A 153 6.83 -3.05 -3.29
C ALA A 153 6.28 -1.82 -2.56
N LEU A 154 5.49 -2.03 -1.48
CA LEU A 154 5.00 -0.94 -0.63
C LEU A 154 6.14 -0.17 0.01
N ARG A 155 7.15 -0.86 0.56
CA ARG A 155 8.34 -0.24 1.16
C ARG A 155 9.14 0.63 0.20
N ILE A 156 9.27 0.19 -1.06
CA ILE A 156 9.96 0.96 -2.11
C ILE A 156 9.16 2.21 -2.50
N SER A 157 7.84 2.17 -2.35
CA SER A 157 6.95 3.27 -2.73
C SER A 157 6.81 4.33 -1.64
N ILE A 158 6.95 3.95 -0.36
CA ILE A 158 6.80 4.82 0.81
C ILE A 158 8.13 5.46 1.18
#